data_d538cc582b485e28fd8de4b456b19b72
#
_entry.id   d538cc582b485e28fd8de4b456b19b72
#
_cell.length_a   1.000
_cell.length_b   1.000
_cell.length_c   1.000
_cell.angle_alpha   90.00
_cell.angle_beta   90.00
_cell.angle_gamma   90.00
#
_symmetry.space_group_name_H-M   'P 1'
#
loop_
_entity.id
_entity.type
_entity.pdbx_description
1 polymer ?
#
loop_
_entity_poly.entity_id
_entity_poly.type
_entity_poly.pdbx_seq_one_letter_code
_entity_poly.pdbx_strand_id
1 'polypeptide(L)'
;MKRITLWCMVLTGVLLAPAAGFAQISCSREGLQRAVDLYIAAQTKGDTSGLPLAMGVGYMENVAPADINKGLIKTPMKIDHVRSLLDTATCQTYTEVIVTDKEHPYVFGTRLRVNHDKIAEVEIIWTTTGYWGFGADAYLNYSSEEKWDTIAANKRDTRDTLVAAANAYLDAFLEQKKDLVPWGYPCNRTEGGAMHTGRGNADDSCDVGVPSGVNISNRRFIVDPAIGAVVAFCTFGAGNVNGGSGAPDAHLFRVESGKLRFVHTVTHLLQANFQGGQRGQRGGPAAPGRGAPPNQQ
;
A
#
# COMPACT_ATOMS: atom_id res chain seq x y z
N MET A 1 -14.26 86.75 1.48
CA MET A 1 -14.56 85.42 2.01
C MET A 1 -14.26 84.35 0.93
N LYS A 2 -13.11 83.69 1.02
CA LYS A 2 -12.70 82.66 0.05
C LYS A 2 -13.04 81.25 0.69
N ARG A 3 -13.93 80.53 0.05
CA ARG A 3 -14.26 79.14 0.45
C ARG A 3 -13.23 78.19 -0.12
N ILE A 4 -12.50 77.47 0.77
CA ILE A 4 -11.57 76.42 0.42
C ILE A 4 -12.38 75.11 0.41
N THR A 5 -12.52 74.46 -0.75
CA THR A 5 -13.17 73.16 -0.89
C THR A 5 -12.09 72.08 -0.73
N LEU A 6 -12.17 71.30 0.36
CA LEU A 6 -11.25 70.21 0.64
C LEU A 6 -11.75 68.94 -0.09
N TRP A 7 -10.96 68.45 -1.03
CA TRP A 7 -11.22 67.17 -1.73
C TRP A 7 -10.57 66.04 -0.92
N CYS A 8 -11.41 65.16 -0.33
CA CYS A 8 -10.96 63.90 0.24
C CYS A 8 -10.77 62.84 -0.87
N MET A 9 -9.50 62.51 -1.19
CA MET A 9 -9.20 61.34 -1.99
C MET A 9 -9.34 60.06 -1.11
N VAL A 10 -10.35 59.26 -1.41
CA VAL A 10 -10.50 57.93 -0.85
C VAL A 10 -9.60 56.97 -1.65
N LEU A 11 -8.47 56.57 -1.09
CA LEU A 11 -7.64 55.46 -1.63
C LEU A 11 -8.31 54.13 -1.30
N THR A 12 -9.00 53.55 -2.28
CA THR A 12 -9.43 52.15 -2.20
C THR A 12 -8.22 51.22 -2.42
N GLY A 13 -7.64 50.74 -1.32
CA GLY A 13 -6.63 49.67 -1.35
C GLY A 13 -7.27 48.34 -1.80
N VAL A 14 -6.96 47.90 -3.02
CA VAL A 14 -7.29 46.55 -3.48
C VAL A 14 -6.39 45.56 -2.74
N LEU A 15 -6.90 44.85 -1.75
CA LEU A 15 -6.26 43.70 -1.15
C LEU A 15 -6.24 42.57 -2.17
N LEU A 16 -5.11 42.39 -2.87
CA LEU A 16 -4.81 41.17 -3.62
C LEU A 16 -4.61 40.03 -2.63
N ALA A 17 -5.65 39.22 -2.41
CA ALA A 17 -5.49 37.95 -1.74
C ALA A 17 -4.53 37.08 -2.58
N PRO A 18 -3.49 36.45 -1.97
CA PRO A 18 -2.64 35.54 -2.71
C PRO A 18 -3.53 34.40 -3.24
N ALA A 19 -3.55 34.22 -4.56
CA ALA A 19 -4.13 33.05 -5.17
C ALA A 19 -3.40 31.82 -4.56
N ALA A 20 -4.12 30.94 -3.88
CA ALA A 20 -3.58 29.67 -3.43
C ALA A 20 -3.18 28.89 -4.69
N GLY A 21 -1.92 29.03 -5.09
CA GLY A 21 -1.37 28.26 -6.19
C GLY A 21 -1.45 26.79 -5.80
N PHE A 22 -2.19 26.01 -6.56
CA PHE A 22 -2.18 24.56 -6.38
C PHE A 22 -0.75 24.06 -6.55
N ALA A 23 -0.24 23.33 -5.54
CA ALA A 23 1.10 22.77 -5.61
C ALA A 23 1.25 21.95 -6.90
N GLN A 24 2.30 22.26 -7.66
CA GLN A 24 2.66 21.49 -8.85
C GLN A 24 3.24 20.14 -8.42
N ILE A 25 3.03 19.07 -9.20
CA ILE A 25 3.70 17.80 -8.90
C ILE A 25 5.21 17.96 -9.03
N SER A 26 5.94 17.39 -8.10
CA SER A 26 7.40 17.48 -8.00
C SER A 26 7.90 16.41 -7.03
N CYS A 27 9.22 16.31 -6.82
CA CYS A 27 9.82 15.43 -5.82
C CYS A 27 9.70 15.95 -4.37
N SER A 28 9.12 17.11 -4.14
CA SER A 28 8.79 17.55 -2.77
C SER A 28 7.66 16.71 -2.18
N ARG A 29 7.52 16.69 -0.87
CA ARG A 29 6.45 15.95 -0.21
C ARG A 29 5.06 16.43 -0.67
N GLU A 30 4.88 17.74 -0.79
CA GLU A 30 3.64 18.36 -1.28
C GLU A 30 3.39 18.03 -2.75
N GLY A 31 4.45 18.02 -3.58
CA GLY A 31 4.36 17.66 -4.99
C GLY A 31 4.00 16.20 -5.21
N LEU A 32 4.58 15.29 -4.44
CA LEU A 32 4.22 13.86 -4.46
C LEU A 32 2.81 13.62 -3.92
N GLN A 33 2.40 14.32 -2.86
CA GLN A 33 1.01 14.24 -2.38
C GLN A 33 0.05 14.71 -3.48
N ARG A 34 0.38 15.78 -4.19
CA ARG A 34 -0.44 16.25 -5.32
C ARG A 34 -0.56 15.20 -6.42
N ALA A 35 0.52 14.47 -6.72
CA ALA A 35 0.47 13.37 -7.69
C ALA A 35 -0.47 12.24 -7.24
N VAL A 36 -0.45 11.89 -5.95
CA VAL A 36 -1.38 10.93 -5.34
C VAL A 36 -2.82 11.42 -5.46
N ASP A 37 -3.10 12.66 -5.09
CA ASP A 37 -4.46 13.22 -5.09
C ASP A 37 -5.07 13.20 -6.51
N LEU A 38 -4.27 13.56 -7.51
CA LEU A 38 -4.66 13.50 -8.92
C LEU A 38 -4.91 12.06 -9.38
N TYR A 39 -4.04 11.13 -8.97
CA TYR A 39 -4.20 9.71 -9.28
C TYR A 39 -5.50 9.14 -8.67
N ILE A 40 -5.76 9.40 -7.39
CA ILE A 40 -6.98 8.94 -6.72
C ILE A 40 -8.24 9.52 -7.39
N ALA A 41 -8.20 10.81 -7.76
CA ALA A 41 -9.31 11.43 -8.49
C ALA A 41 -9.54 10.79 -9.88
N ALA A 42 -8.45 10.43 -10.58
CA ALA A 42 -8.51 9.73 -11.86
C ALA A 42 -9.07 8.30 -11.71
N GLN A 43 -8.55 7.53 -10.73
CA GLN A 43 -9.01 6.17 -10.44
C GLN A 43 -10.49 6.13 -10.03
N THR A 44 -10.93 7.07 -9.19
CA THR A 44 -12.34 7.16 -8.76
C THR A 44 -13.28 7.37 -9.96
N LYS A 45 -12.84 8.15 -10.96
CA LYS A 45 -13.64 8.46 -12.16
C LYS A 45 -13.42 7.46 -13.31
N GLY A 46 -12.38 6.65 -13.28
CA GLY A 46 -11.94 5.88 -14.45
C GLY A 46 -11.46 6.78 -15.60
N ASP A 47 -10.96 7.98 -15.29
CA ASP A 47 -10.59 8.99 -16.28
C ASP A 47 -9.19 9.56 -16.01
N THR A 48 -8.30 9.33 -16.94
CA THR A 48 -6.88 9.75 -16.86
C THR A 48 -6.63 11.13 -17.48
N SER A 49 -7.63 11.80 -18.05
CA SER A 49 -7.47 13.09 -18.76
C SER A 49 -6.94 14.21 -17.87
N GLY A 50 -7.20 14.14 -16.56
CA GLY A 50 -6.71 15.10 -15.57
C GLY A 50 -5.31 14.79 -15.03
N LEU A 51 -4.69 13.68 -15.43
CA LEU A 51 -3.33 13.31 -14.97
C LEU A 51 -2.26 14.01 -15.82
N PRO A 52 -1.25 14.63 -15.20
CA PRO A 52 -0.12 15.19 -15.90
C PRO A 52 0.86 14.08 -16.33
N LEU A 53 0.45 13.23 -17.27
CA LEU A 53 1.24 12.12 -17.77
C LEU A 53 2.38 12.61 -18.65
N ALA A 54 3.55 11.96 -18.56
CA ALA A 54 4.63 12.14 -19.52
C ALA A 54 4.25 11.53 -20.88
N MET A 55 4.81 12.08 -21.95
CA MET A 55 4.71 11.45 -23.26
C MET A 55 5.37 10.05 -23.20
N GLY A 56 4.64 9.01 -23.62
CA GLY A 56 5.12 7.64 -23.51
C GLY A 56 5.18 7.10 -22.07
N VAL A 57 4.27 7.56 -21.19
CA VAL A 57 4.15 7.06 -19.82
C VAL A 57 4.18 5.52 -19.78
N GLY A 58 5.05 4.98 -18.91
CA GLY A 58 5.07 3.53 -18.66
C GLY A 58 3.84 3.15 -17.81
N TYR A 59 3.03 2.19 -18.30
CA TYR A 59 1.92 1.65 -17.55
C TYR A 59 2.05 0.14 -17.41
N MET A 60 1.97 -0.36 -16.19
CA MET A 60 2.12 -1.78 -15.88
C MET A 60 1.03 -2.23 -14.92
N GLU A 61 0.50 -3.42 -15.15
CA GLU A 61 -0.36 -4.13 -14.20
C GLU A 61 0.25 -5.49 -13.89
N ASN A 62 0.38 -5.78 -12.60
CA ASN A 62 0.93 -7.03 -12.10
C ASN A 62 2.26 -7.39 -12.78
N VAL A 63 3.18 -6.40 -12.81
CA VAL A 63 4.52 -6.41 -13.42
C VAL A 63 4.56 -6.66 -14.92
N ALA A 64 3.41 -6.68 -15.61
CA ALA A 64 3.31 -6.80 -17.06
C ALA A 64 2.97 -5.45 -17.72
N PRO A 65 3.59 -5.09 -18.87
CA PRO A 65 3.17 -3.92 -19.62
C PRO A 65 1.70 -4.01 -20.03
N ALA A 66 0.97 -2.91 -19.85
CA ALA A 66 -0.46 -2.81 -20.15
C ALA A 66 -0.79 -1.49 -20.88
N ASP A 67 -1.99 -1.40 -21.43
CA ASP A 67 -2.49 -0.18 -22.06
C ASP A 67 -3.23 0.68 -21.04
N ILE A 68 -2.70 1.86 -20.72
CA ILE A 68 -3.32 2.80 -19.77
C ILE A 68 -4.75 3.18 -20.13
N ASN A 69 -5.15 3.06 -21.40
CA ASN A 69 -6.50 3.36 -21.86
C ASN A 69 -7.49 2.22 -21.67
N LYS A 70 -7.02 1.04 -21.23
CA LYS A 70 -7.82 -0.18 -21.03
C LYS A 70 -7.62 -0.82 -19.67
N GLY A 71 -6.60 -0.39 -18.92
CA GLY A 71 -6.22 -0.97 -17.64
C GLY A 71 -7.16 -0.62 -16.49
N LEU A 72 -6.83 -1.14 -15.30
CA LEU A 72 -7.60 -0.95 -14.07
C LEU A 72 -7.87 0.52 -13.75
N ILE A 73 -6.93 1.41 -14.09
CA ILE A 73 -7.09 2.86 -13.91
C ILE A 73 -8.30 3.46 -14.65
N LYS A 74 -8.82 2.76 -15.67
CA LYS A 74 -10.01 3.15 -16.44
C LYS A 74 -11.31 2.59 -15.85
N THR A 75 -11.24 1.77 -14.81
CA THR A 75 -12.41 1.27 -14.11
C THR A 75 -12.78 2.26 -13.01
N PRO A 76 -13.96 2.94 -13.09
CA PRO A 76 -14.38 3.83 -12.02
C PRO A 76 -14.66 3.04 -10.75
N MET A 77 -14.22 3.57 -9.59
CA MET A 77 -14.32 2.87 -8.32
C MET A 77 -14.75 3.82 -7.20
N LYS A 78 -15.63 3.35 -6.31
CA LYS A 78 -15.85 3.99 -5.03
C LYS A 78 -14.75 3.51 -4.07
N ILE A 79 -13.77 4.36 -3.84
CA ILE A 79 -12.64 4.05 -2.97
C ILE A 79 -13.06 4.25 -1.51
N ASP A 80 -12.86 3.23 -0.67
CA ASP A 80 -13.25 3.24 0.73
C ASP A 80 -12.06 3.58 1.67
N HIS A 81 -10.82 3.25 1.26
CA HIS A 81 -9.61 3.57 2.03
C HIS A 81 -8.41 3.85 1.13
N VAL A 82 -7.58 4.77 1.58
CA VAL A 82 -6.31 5.14 0.92
C VAL A 82 -5.22 5.31 1.96
N ARG A 83 -4.05 4.73 1.69
CA ARG A 83 -2.81 4.99 2.45
C ARG A 83 -1.67 5.22 1.49
N SER A 84 -0.90 6.30 1.67
CA SER A 84 0.16 6.65 0.73
C SER A 84 1.51 6.87 1.41
N LEU A 85 2.56 6.45 0.72
CA LEU A 85 3.97 6.72 0.99
C LEU A 85 4.50 7.71 -0.03
N LEU A 86 5.33 8.66 0.41
CA LEU A 86 5.91 9.70 -0.41
C LEU A 86 7.44 9.65 -0.32
N ASP A 87 8.06 8.96 -1.27
CA ASP A 87 9.52 8.81 -1.35
C ASP A 87 10.15 9.98 -2.09
N THR A 88 10.48 11.02 -1.35
CA THR A 88 11.08 12.23 -1.91
C THR A 88 12.52 12.03 -2.43
N ALA A 89 13.20 10.96 -1.99
CA ALA A 89 14.56 10.67 -2.43
C ALA A 89 14.61 10.05 -3.83
N THR A 90 13.59 9.28 -4.22
CA THR A 90 13.51 8.60 -5.51
C THR A 90 12.38 9.11 -6.40
N CYS A 91 11.67 10.18 -5.98
CA CYS A 91 10.52 10.76 -6.68
C CYS A 91 9.44 9.74 -6.98
N GLN A 92 9.09 8.91 -6.00
CA GLN A 92 8.09 7.87 -6.13
C GLN A 92 7.03 7.98 -5.05
N THR A 93 5.84 7.47 -5.35
CA THR A 93 4.80 7.25 -4.36
C THR A 93 4.38 5.78 -4.39
N TYR A 94 3.86 5.31 -3.27
CA TYR A 94 3.05 4.11 -3.20
C TYR A 94 1.71 4.48 -2.61
N THR A 95 0.63 3.96 -3.15
CA THR A 95 -0.72 4.17 -2.64
C THR A 95 -1.44 2.84 -2.55
N GLU A 96 -1.74 2.41 -1.34
CA GLU A 96 -2.63 1.30 -1.04
C GLU A 96 -4.07 1.78 -1.15
N VAL A 97 -4.90 1.03 -1.87
CA VAL A 97 -6.31 1.35 -2.11
C VAL A 97 -7.17 0.14 -1.79
N ILE A 98 -8.26 0.36 -1.06
CA ILE A 98 -9.25 -0.67 -0.73
C ILE A 98 -10.61 -0.23 -1.26
N VAL A 99 -11.26 -1.15 -1.98
CA VAL A 99 -12.60 -1.00 -2.57
C VAL A 99 -13.43 -2.19 -2.12
N THR A 100 -14.48 -1.94 -1.34
CA THR A 100 -15.36 -2.98 -0.77
C THR A 100 -16.66 -3.17 -1.55
N ASP A 101 -16.72 -2.67 -2.78
CA ASP A 101 -17.88 -2.88 -3.66
C ASP A 101 -18.19 -4.36 -3.80
N LYS A 102 -19.47 -4.75 -3.66
CA LYS A 102 -19.87 -6.17 -3.60
C LYS A 102 -19.70 -6.91 -4.92
N GLU A 103 -19.81 -6.19 -6.04
CA GLU A 103 -19.70 -6.79 -7.36
C GLU A 103 -18.26 -6.75 -7.87
N HIS A 104 -17.54 -5.69 -7.52
CA HIS A 104 -16.19 -5.41 -8.00
C HIS A 104 -15.23 -4.98 -6.87
N PRO A 105 -15.01 -5.86 -5.86
CA PRO A 105 -14.09 -5.52 -4.77
C PRO A 105 -12.63 -5.64 -5.22
N TYR A 106 -11.79 -4.70 -4.76
CA TYR A 106 -10.35 -4.70 -5.04
C TYR A 106 -9.55 -4.31 -3.81
N VAL A 107 -8.35 -4.87 -3.70
CA VAL A 107 -7.25 -4.33 -2.92
C VAL A 107 -6.06 -4.20 -3.85
N PHE A 108 -5.46 -3.03 -3.92
CA PHE A 108 -4.32 -2.82 -4.82
C PHE A 108 -3.33 -1.78 -4.29
N GLY A 109 -2.09 -1.94 -4.73
CA GLY A 109 -1.02 -1.00 -4.50
C GLY A 109 -0.57 -0.35 -5.79
N THR A 110 -0.53 0.98 -5.85
CA THR A 110 -0.08 1.73 -7.03
C THR A 110 1.21 2.47 -6.74
N ARG A 111 2.21 2.24 -7.56
CA ARG A 111 3.44 3.03 -7.61
C ARG A 111 3.34 4.07 -8.71
N LEU A 112 3.60 5.34 -8.37
CA LEU A 112 3.85 6.38 -9.35
C LEU A 112 5.33 6.75 -9.32
N ARG A 113 5.94 6.97 -10.47
CA ARG A 113 7.23 7.63 -10.59
C ARG A 113 7.05 9.01 -11.23
N VAL A 114 7.45 10.02 -10.50
CA VAL A 114 7.41 11.40 -10.97
C VAL A 114 8.77 11.76 -11.59
N ASN A 115 8.73 12.41 -12.74
CA ASN A 115 9.90 12.97 -13.39
C ASN A 115 9.60 14.42 -13.76
N HIS A 116 10.33 15.36 -13.18
CA HIS A 116 10.02 16.78 -13.22
C HIS A 116 8.60 17.05 -12.71
N ASP A 117 7.70 17.50 -13.57
CA ASP A 117 6.31 17.83 -13.27
C ASP A 117 5.31 16.82 -13.90
N LYS A 118 5.76 15.63 -14.28
CA LYS A 118 4.97 14.61 -14.97
C LYS A 118 5.05 13.26 -14.27
N ILE A 119 3.97 12.50 -14.37
CA ILE A 119 3.95 11.08 -14.01
C ILE A 119 4.55 10.30 -15.18
N ALA A 120 5.72 9.73 -14.96
CA ALA A 120 6.46 8.98 -15.98
C ALA A 120 6.16 7.47 -15.96
N GLU A 121 5.74 6.94 -14.81
CA GLU A 121 5.34 5.54 -14.66
C GLU A 121 4.15 5.42 -13.72
N VAL A 122 3.24 4.51 -14.05
CA VAL A 122 2.15 4.01 -13.22
C VAL A 122 2.26 2.49 -13.21
N GLU A 123 2.42 1.90 -12.04
CA GLU A 123 2.46 0.45 -11.86
C GLU A 123 1.50 0.04 -10.77
N ILE A 124 0.60 -0.89 -11.09
CA ILE A 124 -0.46 -1.36 -10.19
C ILE A 124 -0.28 -2.86 -9.95
N ILE A 125 -0.27 -3.27 -8.69
CA ILE A 125 -0.44 -4.68 -8.31
C ILE A 125 -1.78 -4.77 -7.61
N TRP A 126 -2.70 -5.59 -8.14
CA TRP A 126 -4.06 -5.70 -7.65
C TRP A 126 -4.47 -7.15 -7.37
N THR A 127 -5.40 -7.31 -6.44
CA THR A 127 -6.07 -8.57 -6.10
C THR A 127 -7.57 -8.34 -5.97
N THR A 128 -8.36 -9.38 -6.21
CA THR A 128 -9.82 -9.35 -6.18
C THR A 128 -10.38 -10.73 -5.81
N THR A 129 -11.70 -10.90 -5.85
CA THR A 129 -12.37 -12.18 -5.57
C THR A 129 -11.79 -13.33 -6.40
N GLY A 130 -11.49 -14.46 -5.76
CA GLY A 130 -10.87 -15.62 -6.38
C GLY A 130 -9.35 -15.65 -6.32
N TYR A 131 -8.72 -14.56 -5.85
CA TYR A 131 -7.31 -14.51 -5.57
C TYR A 131 -6.98 -14.96 -4.15
N TRP A 132 -5.75 -15.40 -3.95
CA TRP A 132 -5.29 -15.94 -2.67
C TRP A 132 -5.42 -14.93 -1.54
N GLY A 133 -6.04 -15.38 -0.44
CA GLY A 133 -6.19 -14.59 0.77
C GLY A 133 -7.08 -13.34 0.62
N PHE A 134 -7.82 -13.17 -0.49
CA PHE A 134 -8.59 -11.96 -0.73
C PHE A 134 -9.80 -11.81 0.22
N GLY A 135 -9.96 -10.60 0.76
CA GLY A 135 -11.08 -10.20 1.60
C GLY A 135 -11.09 -8.70 1.87
N ALA A 136 -11.65 -7.89 0.94
CA ALA A 136 -11.59 -6.43 0.99
C ALA A 136 -12.23 -5.83 2.25
N ASP A 137 -13.40 -6.34 2.69
CA ASP A 137 -14.07 -5.85 3.91
C ASP A 137 -13.20 -6.06 5.16
N ALA A 138 -12.59 -7.26 5.27
CA ALA A 138 -11.71 -7.56 6.39
C ALA A 138 -10.42 -6.72 6.33
N TYR A 139 -9.87 -6.53 5.12
CA TYR A 139 -8.70 -5.68 4.92
C TYR A 139 -8.98 -4.23 5.34
N LEU A 140 -10.14 -3.69 4.94
CA LEU A 140 -10.58 -2.35 5.33
C LEU A 140 -10.70 -2.24 6.85
N ASN A 141 -11.35 -3.22 7.49
CA ASN A 141 -11.55 -3.22 8.94
C ASN A 141 -10.20 -3.16 9.69
N TYR A 142 -9.25 -4.03 9.35
CA TYR A 142 -7.94 -4.06 9.99
C TYR A 142 -7.11 -2.80 9.68
N SER A 143 -7.04 -2.39 8.40
CA SER A 143 -6.25 -1.22 7.98
C SER A 143 -6.75 0.09 8.59
N SER A 144 -8.06 0.24 8.82
CA SER A 144 -8.65 1.47 9.38
C SER A 144 -8.34 1.68 10.86
N GLU A 145 -8.04 0.62 11.61
CA GLU A 145 -7.68 0.68 13.03
C GLU A 145 -6.21 1.02 13.26
N GLU A 146 -5.37 0.87 12.24
CA GLU A 146 -3.93 1.08 12.34
C GLU A 146 -3.55 2.56 12.33
N LYS A 147 -2.60 2.92 13.20
CA LYS A 147 -2.06 4.28 13.28
C LYS A 147 -0.80 4.40 12.43
N TRP A 148 -0.88 5.22 11.40
CA TRP A 148 0.24 5.55 10.50
C TRP A 148 0.64 7.02 10.59
N ASP A 149 0.63 7.56 11.82
CA ASP A 149 0.95 8.94 12.09
C ASP A 149 2.39 9.30 11.68
N THR A 150 2.58 10.58 11.37
CA THR A 150 3.91 11.13 11.11
C THR A 150 4.79 11.01 12.36
N ILE A 151 6.00 10.48 12.17
CA ILE A 151 7.01 10.33 13.21
C ILE A 151 7.78 11.66 13.33
N ALA A 152 8.01 12.11 14.56
CA ALA A 152 8.83 13.29 14.84
C ALA A 152 10.24 13.13 14.22
N ALA A 153 10.76 14.19 13.60
CA ALA A 153 11.97 14.12 12.78
C ALA A 153 13.18 13.47 13.48
N ASN A 154 13.34 13.71 14.77
CA ASN A 154 14.43 13.15 15.60
C ASN A 154 14.19 11.69 16.05
N LYS A 155 13.05 11.09 15.70
CA LYS A 155 12.70 9.69 16.02
C LYS A 155 12.53 8.82 14.79
N ARG A 156 12.73 9.39 13.59
CA ARG A 156 12.58 8.65 12.32
C ARG A 156 13.73 7.69 12.13
N ASP A 157 13.40 6.47 11.78
CA ASP A 157 14.37 5.54 11.24
C ASP A 157 14.91 6.04 9.88
N THR A 158 16.14 5.71 9.57
CA THR A 158 16.74 6.06 8.27
C THR A 158 16.16 5.18 7.16
N ARG A 159 16.29 5.63 5.91
CA ARG A 159 15.94 4.83 4.73
C ARG A 159 16.58 3.42 4.79
N ASP A 160 17.86 3.35 5.11
CA ASP A 160 18.61 2.09 5.17
C ASP A 160 18.09 1.17 6.26
N THR A 161 17.74 1.71 7.43
CA THR A 161 17.12 0.93 8.52
C THR A 161 15.77 0.34 8.08
N LEU A 162 14.93 1.13 7.40
CA LEU A 162 13.62 0.67 6.91
C LEU A 162 13.77 -0.44 5.87
N VAL A 163 14.68 -0.26 4.90
CA VAL A 163 14.95 -1.26 3.86
C VAL A 163 15.57 -2.53 4.46
N ALA A 164 16.46 -2.40 5.44
CA ALA A 164 17.06 -3.55 6.12
C ALA A 164 16.00 -4.37 6.88
N ALA A 165 15.06 -3.70 7.57
CA ALA A 165 13.96 -4.38 8.28
C ALA A 165 13.04 -5.14 7.30
N ALA A 166 12.70 -4.53 6.16
CA ALA A 166 11.92 -5.16 5.11
C ALA A 166 12.66 -6.37 4.52
N ASN A 167 13.95 -6.23 4.19
CA ASN A 167 14.74 -7.35 3.66
C ASN A 167 14.84 -8.50 4.65
N ALA A 168 15.10 -8.23 5.94
CA ALA A 168 15.17 -9.28 6.95
C ALA A 168 13.87 -10.09 7.05
N TYR A 169 12.70 -9.40 6.95
CA TYR A 169 11.40 -10.08 6.90
C TYR A 169 11.26 -10.94 5.64
N LEU A 170 11.56 -10.39 4.45
CA LEU A 170 11.41 -11.10 3.18
C LEU A 170 12.41 -12.27 3.04
N ASP A 171 13.61 -12.16 3.61
CA ASP A 171 14.61 -13.23 3.62
C ASP A 171 14.20 -14.39 4.53
N ALA A 172 13.43 -14.12 5.60
CA ALA A 172 12.94 -15.15 6.51
C ALA A 172 12.05 -16.20 5.83
N PHE A 173 11.41 -15.86 4.70
CA PHE A 173 10.63 -16.80 3.91
C PHE A 173 11.48 -17.87 3.22
N LEU A 174 12.69 -17.54 2.80
CA LEU A 174 13.60 -18.50 2.15
C LEU A 174 14.49 -19.20 3.17
N GLU A 175 15.14 -18.44 4.02
CA GLU A 175 16.25 -18.89 4.86
C GLU A 175 15.82 -19.33 6.25
N GLN A 176 14.55 -19.11 6.64
CA GLN A 176 14.02 -19.37 7.98
C GLN A 176 14.74 -18.65 9.12
N LYS A 177 15.49 -17.61 8.82
CA LYS A 177 16.22 -16.79 9.79
C LYS A 177 15.32 -15.78 10.49
N LYS A 178 14.24 -16.25 11.09
CA LYS A 178 13.24 -15.40 11.76
C LYS A 178 13.80 -14.63 12.95
N ASP A 179 14.85 -15.12 13.55
CA ASP A 179 15.63 -14.49 14.62
C ASP A 179 16.35 -13.20 14.19
N LEU A 180 16.60 -13.03 12.88
CA LEU A 180 17.19 -11.82 12.32
C LEU A 180 16.16 -10.74 12.01
N VAL A 181 14.87 -11.09 11.97
CA VAL A 181 13.81 -10.12 11.72
C VAL A 181 13.61 -9.22 12.94
N PRO A 182 13.60 -7.90 12.76
CA PRO A 182 13.43 -6.96 13.87
C PRO A 182 11.95 -6.88 14.33
N TRP A 183 11.42 -7.96 14.87
CA TRP A 183 10.05 -8.02 15.37
C TRP A 183 9.78 -6.94 16.41
N GLY A 184 8.65 -6.23 16.23
CA GLY A 184 8.08 -5.34 17.24
C GLY A 184 6.88 -5.99 17.91
N TYR A 185 6.44 -5.41 19.04
CA TYR A 185 5.23 -5.83 19.75
C TYR A 185 4.43 -4.60 20.18
N PRO A 186 3.11 -4.53 19.90
CA PRO A 186 2.39 -5.42 19.00
C PRO A 186 2.86 -5.28 17.54
N CYS A 187 2.71 -6.35 16.75
CA CYS A 187 2.92 -6.34 15.31
C CYS A 187 1.77 -7.10 14.63
N ASN A 188 1.08 -6.44 13.70
CA ASN A 188 -0.03 -7.02 12.97
C ASN A 188 0.36 -7.27 11.51
N ARG A 189 0.00 -8.44 10.99
CA ARG A 189 0.19 -8.80 9.58
C ARG A 189 -1.15 -9.07 8.94
N THR A 190 -1.43 -8.39 7.82
CA THR A 190 -2.65 -8.54 7.03
C THR A 190 -2.28 -8.95 5.61
N GLU A 191 -2.67 -10.15 5.21
CA GLU A 191 -2.41 -10.71 3.89
C GLU A 191 -3.74 -10.86 3.13
N GLY A 192 -3.94 -10.04 2.10
CA GLY A 192 -5.15 -10.02 1.28
C GLY A 192 -6.44 -9.73 2.02
N GLY A 193 -6.40 -9.54 3.33
CA GLY A 193 -7.55 -9.31 4.22
C GLY A 193 -8.10 -10.56 4.89
N ALA A 194 -8.00 -11.74 4.28
CA ALA A 194 -8.50 -12.99 4.87
C ALA A 194 -7.56 -13.56 5.94
N MET A 195 -6.28 -13.18 5.94
CA MET A 195 -5.31 -13.60 6.93
C MET A 195 -4.80 -12.40 7.73
N HIS A 196 -5.12 -12.39 9.02
CA HIS A 196 -4.70 -11.34 9.96
C HIS A 196 -4.16 -11.96 11.25
N THR A 197 -3.07 -11.41 11.79
CA THR A 197 -2.43 -11.92 13.01
C THR A 197 -2.77 -11.11 14.27
N GLY A 198 -3.17 -9.85 14.11
CA GLY A 198 -3.50 -8.97 15.23
C GLY A 198 -4.82 -9.37 15.90
N ARG A 199 -4.82 -9.36 17.24
CA ARG A 199 -6.00 -9.62 18.08
C ARG A 199 -6.28 -8.49 19.05
N GLY A 200 -5.54 -7.37 18.95
CA GLY A 200 -5.61 -6.22 19.85
C GLY A 200 -4.81 -6.39 21.15
N ASN A 201 -3.92 -7.38 21.21
CA ASN A 201 -3.10 -7.63 22.40
C ASN A 201 -1.71 -6.99 22.26
N ALA A 202 -1.11 -6.64 23.40
CA ALA A 202 0.22 -6.03 23.42
C ALA A 202 1.34 -6.98 22.95
N ASP A 203 1.10 -8.28 22.92
CA ASP A 203 2.01 -9.35 22.49
C ASP A 203 1.71 -9.90 21.11
N ASP A 204 0.80 -9.29 20.36
CA ASP A 204 0.53 -9.68 18.97
C ASP A 204 1.81 -9.66 18.13
N SER A 205 2.02 -10.73 17.33
CA SER A 205 3.23 -10.96 16.57
C SER A 205 2.98 -11.18 15.08
N CYS A 206 3.80 -10.55 14.24
CA CYS A 206 3.86 -10.81 12.82
C CYS A 206 4.62 -12.10 12.44
N ASP A 207 5.25 -12.78 13.40
CA ASP A 207 6.01 -14.03 13.16
C ASP A 207 5.11 -15.25 12.90
N VAL A 208 3.82 -15.12 13.11
CA VAL A 208 2.87 -16.22 12.97
C VAL A 208 2.67 -16.58 11.49
N GLY A 209 2.95 -17.84 11.13
CA GLY A 209 2.62 -18.40 9.81
C GLY A 209 3.48 -17.89 8.65
N VAL A 210 4.66 -17.32 8.90
CA VAL A 210 5.64 -17.05 7.81
C VAL A 210 6.07 -18.40 7.22
N PRO A 211 5.73 -18.67 5.94
CA PRO A 211 6.11 -19.93 5.31
C PRO A 211 7.62 -20.04 5.09
N SER A 212 8.09 -21.24 4.82
CA SER A 212 9.51 -21.53 4.57
C SER A 212 9.77 -21.97 3.15
N GLY A 213 10.99 -21.76 2.67
CA GLY A 213 11.42 -22.19 1.34
C GLY A 213 10.76 -21.38 0.21
N VAL A 214 10.25 -20.19 0.51
CA VAL A 214 9.64 -19.29 -0.45
C VAL A 214 10.60 -18.16 -0.80
N ASN A 215 11.04 -18.11 -2.05
CA ASN A 215 11.91 -17.04 -2.52
C ASN A 215 11.09 -15.80 -2.86
N ILE A 216 11.42 -14.65 -2.24
CA ILE A 216 10.84 -13.35 -2.59
C ILE A 216 11.94 -12.51 -3.24
N SER A 217 11.86 -12.34 -4.55
CA SER A 217 12.92 -11.76 -5.39
C SER A 217 12.47 -10.46 -6.09
N ASN A 218 13.38 -9.88 -6.91
CA ASN A 218 13.11 -8.68 -7.73
C ASN A 218 12.59 -7.48 -6.92
N ARG A 219 13.14 -7.26 -5.73
CA ARG A 219 12.68 -6.24 -4.78
C ARG A 219 13.01 -4.83 -5.24
N ARG A 220 12.02 -3.97 -5.30
CA ARG A 220 12.14 -2.53 -5.56
C ARG A 220 11.44 -1.79 -4.44
N PHE A 221 12.14 -0.84 -3.80
CA PHE A 221 11.65 -0.21 -2.59
C PHE A 221 11.18 1.23 -2.84
N ILE A 222 10.03 1.58 -2.24
CA ILE A 222 9.56 2.94 -2.03
C ILE A 222 9.55 3.18 -0.53
N VAL A 223 10.18 4.27 -0.08
CA VAL A 223 10.45 4.49 1.35
C VAL A 223 10.02 5.88 1.79
N ASP A 224 9.21 5.96 2.83
CA ASP A 224 8.79 7.20 3.46
C ASP A 224 9.20 7.23 4.94
N PRO A 225 10.38 7.78 5.27
CA PRO A 225 10.84 7.87 6.66
C PRO A 225 9.95 8.73 7.55
N ALA A 226 9.18 9.67 6.97
CA ALA A 226 8.31 10.54 7.75
C ALA A 226 7.18 9.78 8.47
N ILE A 227 6.76 8.68 7.88
CA ILE A 227 5.77 7.78 8.49
C ILE A 227 6.38 6.40 8.80
N GLY A 228 7.70 6.26 8.79
CA GLY A 228 8.39 4.99 9.08
C GLY A 228 7.96 3.84 8.16
N ALA A 229 7.68 4.13 6.90
CA ALA A 229 7.11 3.14 6.00
C ALA A 229 8.05 2.77 4.86
N VAL A 230 8.01 1.50 4.47
CA VAL A 230 8.67 0.98 3.28
C VAL A 230 7.78 -0.05 2.60
N VAL A 231 7.68 0.03 1.28
CA VAL A 231 7.04 -1.03 0.49
C VAL A 231 8.05 -1.65 -0.46
N ALA A 232 8.00 -2.97 -0.57
CA ALA A 232 8.73 -3.74 -1.56
C ALA A 232 7.76 -4.22 -2.66
N PHE A 233 7.93 -3.72 -3.88
CA PHE A 233 7.40 -4.39 -5.05
C PHE A 233 8.33 -5.54 -5.38
N CYS A 234 7.80 -6.77 -5.47
CA CYS A 234 8.62 -7.97 -5.58
C CYS A 234 7.91 -9.11 -6.32
N THR A 235 8.58 -10.23 -6.44
CA THR A 235 8.03 -11.49 -6.94
C THR A 235 7.99 -12.50 -5.81
N PHE A 236 6.79 -12.86 -5.36
CA PHE A 236 6.57 -13.86 -4.32
C PHE A 236 6.66 -15.28 -4.89
N GLY A 237 7.48 -16.12 -4.28
CA GLY A 237 7.53 -17.55 -4.59
C GLY A 237 8.15 -17.89 -5.95
N ALA A 238 9.11 -17.10 -6.45
CA ALA A 238 9.87 -17.43 -7.65
C ALA A 238 10.51 -18.84 -7.55
N GLY A 239 10.26 -19.68 -8.53
CA GLY A 239 10.66 -21.08 -8.58
C GLY A 239 9.61 -22.07 -8.05
N ASN A 240 8.66 -21.66 -7.22
CA ASN A 240 7.72 -22.56 -6.53
C ASN A 240 6.25 -22.25 -6.77
N VAL A 241 5.89 -20.98 -6.88
CA VAL A 241 4.50 -20.51 -6.97
C VAL A 241 4.18 -20.20 -8.43
N ASN A 242 2.90 -20.35 -8.81
CA ASN A 242 2.40 -20.00 -10.14
C ASN A 242 3.21 -20.67 -11.28
N GLY A 243 3.43 -21.99 -11.16
CA GLY A 243 4.21 -22.75 -12.15
C GLY A 243 5.69 -22.38 -12.19
N GLY A 244 6.23 -21.76 -11.14
CA GLY A 244 7.64 -21.35 -11.03
C GLY A 244 7.90 -19.90 -11.42
N SER A 245 6.95 -19.18 -12.05
CA SER A 245 7.10 -17.75 -12.37
C SER A 245 7.04 -16.83 -11.14
N GLY A 246 6.47 -17.32 -10.05
CA GLY A 246 6.12 -16.51 -8.88
C GLY A 246 4.88 -15.65 -9.12
N ALA A 247 4.52 -14.86 -8.14
CA ALA A 247 3.39 -13.95 -8.19
C ALA A 247 3.85 -12.49 -7.98
N PRO A 248 3.33 -11.52 -8.77
CA PRO A 248 3.49 -10.11 -8.48
C PRO A 248 2.97 -9.78 -7.07
N ASP A 249 3.76 -9.02 -6.32
CA ASP A 249 3.49 -8.81 -4.92
C ASP A 249 4.01 -7.46 -4.41
N ALA A 250 3.28 -6.86 -3.50
CA ALA A 250 3.66 -5.65 -2.79
C ALA A 250 3.57 -5.91 -1.28
N HIS A 251 4.72 -5.90 -0.60
CA HIS A 251 4.81 -5.96 0.85
C HIS A 251 5.04 -4.57 1.42
N LEU A 252 4.07 -4.03 2.14
CA LEU A 252 4.14 -2.77 2.85
C LEU A 252 4.44 -3.01 4.32
N PHE A 253 5.41 -2.29 4.86
CA PHE A 253 5.83 -2.36 6.26
C PHE A 253 5.73 -1.01 6.95
N ARG A 254 5.27 -1.03 8.19
CA ARG A 254 5.47 0.04 9.17
C ARG A 254 6.59 -0.38 10.10
N VAL A 255 7.58 0.50 10.28
CA VAL A 255 8.72 0.31 11.18
C VAL A 255 8.81 1.50 12.12
N GLU A 256 8.97 1.24 13.41
CA GLU A 256 9.15 2.26 14.44
C GLU A 256 10.30 1.86 15.36
N SER A 257 11.29 2.75 15.51
CA SER A 257 12.49 2.49 16.29
C SER A 257 13.20 1.19 15.86
N GLY A 258 13.30 0.99 14.55
CA GLY A 258 13.91 -0.20 13.94
C GLY A 258 13.10 -1.49 14.10
N LYS A 259 11.84 -1.44 14.55
CA LYS A 259 11.00 -2.62 14.80
C LYS A 259 9.75 -2.62 13.93
N LEU A 260 9.41 -3.79 13.35
CA LEU A 260 8.17 -3.99 12.59
C LEU A 260 6.94 -3.79 13.47
N ARG A 261 5.93 -3.09 12.93
CA ARG A 261 4.64 -2.84 13.58
C ARG A 261 3.48 -3.34 12.76
N PHE A 262 3.50 -3.08 11.46
CA PHE A 262 2.48 -3.55 10.52
C PHE A 262 3.15 -4.15 9.29
N VAL A 263 2.55 -5.20 8.76
CA VAL A 263 2.91 -5.83 7.49
C VAL A 263 1.65 -6.06 6.69
N HIS A 264 1.56 -5.44 5.52
CA HIS A 264 0.45 -5.66 4.57
C HIS A 264 0.96 -6.30 3.31
N THR A 265 0.17 -7.19 2.70
CA THR A 265 0.50 -7.75 1.40
C THR A 265 -0.66 -7.63 0.41
N VAL A 266 -0.29 -7.31 -0.82
CA VAL A 266 -1.16 -7.38 -2.00
C VAL A 266 -0.50 -8.31 -3.00
N THR A 267 -1.01 -9.54 -3.09
CA THR A 267 -0.43 -10.58 -3.94
C THR A 267 -1.37 -10.91 -5.10
N HIS A 268 -0.90 -10.76 -6.34
CA HIS A 268 -1.65 -11.15 -7.53
C HIS A 268 -1.45 -12.63 -7.84
N LEU A 269 -2.16 -13.49 -7.14
CA LEU A 269 -2.08 -14.94 -7.26
C LEU A 269 -3.47 -15.57 -7.22
N LEU A 270 -3.88 -16.24 -8.29
CA LEU A 270 -5.13 -17.01 -8.28
C LEU A 270 -5.08 -18.08 -7.19
N GLN A 271 -6.16 -18.23 -6.43
CA GLN A 271 -6.26 -19.23 -5.34
C GLN A 271 -5.93 -20.64 -5.84
N ALA A 272 -6.35 -20.99 -7.06
CA ALA A 272 -6.08 -22.30 -7.67
C ALA A 272 -4.58 -22.55 -7.95
N ASN A 273 -3.78 -21.49 -8.07
CA ASN A 273 -2.34 -21.57 -8.37
C ASN A 273 -1.45 -21.57 -7.12
N PHE A 274 -2.07 -21.43 -5.93
CA PHE A 274 -1.35 -21.48 -4.66
C PHE A 274 -1.10 -22.93 -4.25
N GLN A 275 0.02 -23.49 -4.64
CA GLN A 275 0.44 -24.85 -4.26
C GLN A 275 1.47 -24.86 -3.12
N GLY A 276 1.91 -23.70 -2.67
CA GLY A 276 2.95 -23.55 -1.64
C GLY A 276 2.38 -23.28 -0.26
N GLY A 277 2.52 -24.21 0.67
CA GLY A 277 2.27 -23.94 2.09
C GLY A 277 1.27 -24.83 2.82
N GLN A 278 0.71 -25.85 2.22
CA GLN A 278 -0.19 -26.78 2.94
C GLN A 278 0.48 -27.59 4.06
N ARG A 279 1.79 -27.50 4.24
CA ARG A 279 2.48 -28.21 5.33
C ARG A 279 2.47 -27.50 6.69
N GLY A 280 2.04 -26.23 6.75
CA GLY A 280 2.00 -25.43 8.00
C GLY A 280 0.65 -25.34 8.70
N GLN A 281 -0.46 -25.68 8.05
CA GLN A 281 -1.82 -25.50 8.60
C GLN A 281 -2.41 -26.72 9.33
N ARG A 282 -1.60 -27.69 9.77
CA ARG A 282 -2.07 -28.72 10.68
C ARG A 282 -1.90 -28.28 12.13
N GLY A 283 -2.86 -27.52 12.65
CA GLY A 283 -2.85 -27.08 14.05
C GLY A 283 -3.97 -26.15 14.48
N GLY A 284 -5.10 -26.09 13.76
CA GLY A 284 -6.32 -25.52 14.31
C GLY A 284 -6.98 -26.52 15.27
N PRO A 285 -7.52 -26.10 16.44
CA PRO A 285 -8.24 -27.03 17.32
C PRO A 285 -9.45 -27.60 16.60
N ALA A 286 -9.57 -28.92 16.61
CA ALA A 286 -10.74 -29.63 16.09
C ALA A 286 -12.02 -29.08 16.75
N ALA A 287 -13.01 -28.72 15.96
CA ALA A 287 -14.33 -28.39 16.45
C ALA A 287 -14.87 -29.57 17.27
N PRO A 288 -15.51 -29.33 18.43
CA PRO A 288 -16.09 -30.41 19.23
C PRO A 288 -17.16 -31.14 18.42
N GLY A 289 -16.97 -32.46 18.28
CA GLY A 289 -17.88 -33.34 17.56
C GLY A 289 -19.31 -33.22 18.12
N ARG A 290 -20.26 -32.97 17.25
CA ARG A 290 -21.69 -33.14 17.58
C ARG A 290 -21.93 -34.63 17.87
N GLY A 291 -22.29 -34.91 19.13
CA GLY A 291 -22.71 -36.26 19.55
C GLY A 291 -23.85 -36.80 18.68
N ALA A 292 -23.74 -38.06 18.31
CA ALA A 292 -24.80 -38.79 17.63
C ALA A 292 -26.05 -38.91 18.54
N PRO A 293 -27.26 -38.87 17.98
CA PRO A 293 -28.47 -39.07 18.77
C PRO A 293 -28.59 -40.54 19.24
N PRO A 294 -29.16 -40.80 20.42
CA PRO A 294 -29.31 -42.14 20.93
C PRO A 294 -30.36 -42.93 20.10
N ASN A 295 -30.02 -44.19 19.77
CA ASN A 295 -30.92 -45.16 19.21
C ASN A 295 -32.15 -45.38 20.13
N GLN A 296 -33.32 -45.20 19.58
CA GLN A 296 -34.57 -45.74 20.20
C GLN A 296 -34.76 -47.15 19.68
N GLN A 297 -34.82 -48.07 20.64
CA GLN A 297 -35.49 -49.34 20.49
C GLN A 297 -36.96 -49.16 20.83
#